data_812990ec2e1bc361bfeac23ce175938c
#
_entry.id   812990ec2e1bc361bfeac23ce175938c
#
_cell.length_a   1.000
_cell.length_b   1.000
_cell.length_c   1.000
_cell.angle_alpha   90.00
_cell.angle_beta   90.00
_cell.angle_gamma   90.00
#
_symmetry.space_group_name_H-M   'P 1'
#
loop_
_entity.id
_entity.type
_entity.pdbx_description
1 polymer ?
#
loop_
_entity_poly.entity_id
_entity_poly.type
_entity_poly.pdbx_seq_one_letter_code
_entity_poly.pdbx_strand_id
1 'polypeptide(L)'
;MKSIVILGSTGSIGTQTLDVCRMHGFGVKALSASTNTARLEKQAREFKPEYVCVYSESAYPDMKQRLADTEIKVLCGMEGLCELARLDCDIVVNSVVGMVGLLPTLEAAKAGNDIALANKETLVSGGNLVTECVKEHGVKLLPIDSEHSAIFQCLMGAGENRPEKILLTASGGPFYGKNTEELRGVTVEQALKHPNWSMGAKITIDSATLMNKGLELIEAVRLFDVRPEQVEIVVHRQSIIHSAVEFEDGAVIAQLGTADMRIPIQLALTYPRRLPSPAKKLLLFDVGQLTFSKPDPETFTCLGAAKRAISMEGSAPCAVNSANEAAVALFLAGKIGFLDIGEAVSGALESVKFIPEPTLQEILDTKVAAEEYVAAKFGTL
;
A
#
# COMPACT_ATOMS: atom_id res chain seq x y z
N MET A 1 -14.68 -2.20 23.78
CA MET A 1 -13.25 -2.40 23.36
C MET A 1 -13.29 -2.53 21.86
N LYS A 2 -12.43 -1.82 21.09
CA LYS A 2 -12.41 -1.98 19.63
C LYS A 2 -12.02 -3.40 19.24
N SER A 3 -12.73 -3.96 18.27
CA SER A 3 -12.52 -5.28 17.68
C SER A 3 -11.91 -5.14 16.30
N ILE A 4 -10.77 -5.78 16.05
CA ILE A 4 -9.94 -5.57 14.85
C ILE A 4 -9.67 -6.91 14.17
N VAL A 5 -9.84 -6.93 12.85
CA VAL A 5 -9.37 -8.00 11.96
C VAL A 5 -8.10 -7.52 11.25
N ILE A 6 -7.06 -8.33 11.20
CA ILE A 6 -5.78 -7.96 10.56
C ILE A 6 -5.45 -8.96 9.45
N LEU A 7 -5.59 -8.52 8.22
CA LEU A 7 -5.16 -9.27 7.05
C LEU A 7 -3.68 -8.97 6.78
N GLY A 8 -2.83 -10.02 6.82
CA GLY A 8 -1.39 -9.87 6.68
C GLY A 8 -0.63 -9.55 7.97
N SER A 9 -1.06 -10.11 9.11
CA SER A 9 -0.53 -9.80 10.45
C SER A 9 0.96 -10.08 10.63
N THR A 10 1.54 -10.98 9.86
CA THR A 10 2.96 -11.36 9.96
C THR A 10 3.91 -10.45 9.19
N GLY A 11 3.37 -9.56 8.35
CA GLY A 11 4.12 -8.54 7.60
C GLY A 11 4.58 -7.36 8.48
N SER A 12 5.29 -6.41 7.88
CA SER A 12 5.78 -5.21 8.58
C SER A 12 4.64 -4.38 9.17
N ILE A 13 3.61 -4.09 8.37
CA ILE A 13 2.44 -3.31 8.83
C ILE A 13 1.64 -4.09 9.86
N GLY A 14 1.37 -5.38 9.59
CA GLY A 14 0.59 -6.21 10.50
C GLY A 14 1.23 -6.34 11.90
N THR A 15 2.55 -6.51 11.99
CA THR A 15 3.25 -6.56 13.27
C THR A 15 3.20 -5.23 14.03
N GLN A 16 3.34 -4.11 13.34
CA GLN A 16 3.20 -2.77 13.93
C GLN A 16 1.74 -2.47 14.33
N THR A 17 0.77 -3.01 13.59
CA THR A 17 -0.65 -2.96 14.00
C THR A 17 -0.86 -3.69 15.32
N LEU A 18 -0.27 -4.86 15.49
CA LEU A 18 -0.34 -5.60 16.76
C LEU A 18 0.36 -4.86 17.91
N ASP A 19 1.45 -4.12 17.66
CA ASP A 19 2.07 -3.25 18.67
C ASP A 19 1.07 -2.18 19.16
N VAL A 20 0.34 -1.56 18.24
CA VAL A 20 -0.69 -0.57 18.57
C VAL A 20 -1.87 -1.23 19.32
N CYS A 21 -2.31 -2.41 18.87
CA CYS A 21 -3.37 -3.16 19.56
C CYS A 21 -2.97 -3.50 21.00
N ARG A 22 -1.75 -3.95 21.21
CA ARG A 22 -1.19 -4.28 22.54
C ARG A 22 -1.15 -3.05 23.45
N MET A 23 -0.70 -1.90 22.93
CA MET A 23 -0.60 -0.67 23.69
C MET A 23 -1.96 -0.15 24.17
N HIS A 24 -2.99 -0.27 23.32
CA HIS A 24 -4.33 0.27 23.62
C HIS A 24 -5.32 -0.76 24.12
N GLY A 25 -4.93 -2.02 24.24
CA GLY A 25 -5.81 -3.12 24.66
C GLY A 25 -6.94 -3.39 23.67
N PHE A 26 -6.73 -3.20 22.36
CA PHE A 26 -7.74 -3.53 21.36
C PHE A 26 -7.88 -5.04 21.20
N GLY A 27 -9.11 -5.52 21.02
CA GLY A 27 -9.39 -6.93 20.75
C GLY A 27 -9.01 -7.28 19.32
N VAL A 28 -8.25 -8.36 19.13
CA VAL A 28 -7.92 -8.89 17.81
C VAL A 28 -8.81 -10.08 17.53
N LYS A 29 -9.77 -9.93 16.61
CA LYS A 29 -10.77 -10.95 16.30
C LYS A 29 -10.28 -12.00 15.33
N ALA A 30 -9.45 -11.60 14.37
CA ALA A 30 -8.85 -12.51 13.39
C ALA A 30 -7.51 -12.02 12.90
N LEU A 31 -6.65 -12.96 12.49
CA LEU A 31 -5.32 -12.74 11.94
C LEU A 31 -5.14 -13.55 10.65
N SER A 32 -4.35 -13.02 9.69
CA SER A 32 -3.93 -13.84 8.56
C SER A 32 -2.45 -13.69 8.21
N ALA A 33 -1.93 -14.70 7.53
CA ALA A 33 -0.62 -14.70 6.93
C ALA A 33 -0.66 -15.41 5.57
N SER A 34 0.38 -15.25 4.73
CA SER A 34 0.51 -16.06 3.52
C SER A 34 1.04 -17.46 3.86
N THR A 35 2.32 -17.57 4.24
CA THR A 35 3.02 -18.84 4.51
C THR A 35 3.67 -18.91 5.90
N ASN A 36 3.77 -17.78 6.61
CA ASN A 36 4.52 -17.72 7.87
C ASN A 36 3.70 -18.22 9.08
N THR A 37 3.47 -19.52 9.13
CA THR A 37 2.68 -20.20 10.17
C THR A 37 3.30 -20.06 11.57
N ALA A 38 4.64 -20.12 11.67
CA ALA A 38 5.33 -20.02 12.97
C ALA A 38 5.14 -18.64 13.63
N ARG A 39 5.16 -17.55 12.84
CA ARG A 39 4.88 -16.20 13.36
C ARG A 39 3.40 -16.04 13.68
N LEU A 40 2.53 -16.53 12.79
CA LEU A 40 1.08 -16.47 12.98
C LEU A 40 0.64 -17.22 14.24
N GLU A 41 1.21 -18.39 14.53
CA GLU A 41 0.97 -19.15 15.76
C GLU A 41 1.31 -18.31 17.00
N LYS A 42 2.51 -17.69 17.03
CA LYS A 42 2.92 -16.83 18.15
C LYS A 42 1.91 -15.69 18.40
N GLN A 43 1.49 -15.02 17.32
CA GLN A 43 0.49 -13.95 17.37
C GLN A 43 -0.87 -14.47 17.84
N ALA A 44 -1.30 -15.62 17.33
CA ALA A 44 -2.56 -16.26 17.71
C ALA A 44 -2.59 -16.67 19.19
N ARG A 45 -1.51 -17.23 19.73
CA ARG A 45 -1.41 -17.57 21.16
C ARG A 45 -1.39 -16.34 22.07
N GLU A 46 -0.81 -15.23 21.61
CA GLU A 46 -0.75 -13.96 22.36
C GLU A 46 -2.13 -13.26 22.38
N PHE A 47 -2.71 -13.04 21.19
CA PHE A 47 -3.92 -12.22 21.05
C PHE A 47 -5.22 -13.02 21.14
N LYS A 48 -5.15 -14.36 21.07
CA LYS A 48 -6.27 -15.29 21.17
C LYS A 48 -7.45 -14.91 20.28
N PRO A 49 -7.24 -14.75 18.97
CA PRO A 49 -8.33 -14.43 18.04
C PRO A 49 -9.30 -15.61 17.93
N GLU A 50 -10.51 -15.36 17.43
CA GLU A 50 -11.47 -16.42 17.11
C GLU A 50 -11.05 -17.20 15.86
N TYR A 51 -10.38 -16.53 14.92
CA TYR A 51 -10.01 -17.10 13.61
C TYR A 51 -8.57 -16.75 13.23
N VAL A 52 -7.93 -17.66 12.52
CA VAL A 52 -6.74 -17.38 11.73
C VAL A 52 -6.93 -17.88 10.30
N CYS A 53 -6.28 -17.21 9.33
CA CYS A 53 -6.28 -17.66 7.94
C CYS A 53 -4.85 -17.73 7.40
N VAL A 54 -4.52 -18.80 6.69
CA VAL A 54 -3.32 -18.89 5.86
C VAL A 54 -3.73 -18.83 4.39
N TYR A 55 -3.14 -17.89 3.63
CA TYR A 55 -3.48 -17.74 2.22
C TYR A 55 -2.96 -18.91 1.37
N SER A 56 -1.75 -19.40 1.67
CA SER A 56 -1.16 -20.54 0.96
C SER A 56 -1.80 -21.85 1.43
N GLU A 57 -2.39 -22.59 0.49
CA GLU A 57 -2.96 -23.91 0.77
C GLU A 57 -1.93 -24.89 1.33
N SER A 58 -0.68 -24.81 0.87
CA SER A 58 0.41 -25.66 1.37
C SER A 58 0.77 -25.43 2.84
N ALA A 59 0.46 -24.24 3.38
CA ALA A 59 0.68 -23.89 4.78
C ALA A 59 -0.48 -24.31 5.71
N TYR A 60 -1.64 -24.64 5.15
CA TYR A 60 -2.84 -24.93 5.94
C TYR A 60 -2.71 -26.14 6.87
N PRO A 61 -2.19 -27.30 6.46
CA PRO A 61 -2.02 -28.45 7.36
C PRO A 61 -1.11 -28.14 8.55
N ASP A 62 0.01 -27.43 8.32
CA ASP A 62 0.92 -27.03 9.39
C ASP A 62 0.22 -26.07 10.39
N MET A 63 -0.52 -25.11 9.89
CA MET A 63 -1.25 -24.15 10.76
C MET A 63 -2.32 -24.86 11.62
N LYS A 64 -3.07 -25.78 11.04
CA LYS A 64 -4.04 -26.61 11.78
C LYS A 64 -3.38 -27.42 12.91
N GLN A 65 -2.23 -28.04 12.60
CA GLN A 65 -1.49 -28.80 13.60
C GLN A 65 -0.97 -27.91 14.73
N ARG A 66 -0.45 -26.72 14.40
CA ARG A 66 0.08 -25.76 15.40
C ARG A 66 -0.97 -25.24 16.39
N LEU A 67 -2.22 -25.14 15.99
CA LEU A 67 -3.30 -24.63 16.82
C LEU A 67 -4.30 -25.70 17.26
N ALA A 68 -3.96 -27.00 17.09
CA ALA A 68 -4.84 -28.12 17.44
C ALA A 68 -5.21 -28.19 18.93
N ASP A 69 -4.43 -27.55 19.80
CA ASP A 69 -4.63 -27.44 21.24
C ASP A 69 -5.44 -26.18 21.65
N THR A 70 -6.03 -25.47 20.69
CA THR A 70 -6.77 -24.23 20.90
C THR A 70 -8.16 -24.31 20.29
N GLU A 71 -9.06 -23.39 20.69
CA GLU A 71 -10.39 -23.21 20.09
C GLU A 71 -10.36 -22.33 18.82
N ILE A 72 -9.18 -21.89 18.37
CA ILE A 72 -9.02 -20.98 17.23
C ILE A 72 -9.34 -21.72 15.93
N LYS A 73 -10.27 -21.17 15.16
CA LYS A 73 -10.63 -21.72 13.84
C LYS A 73 -9.61 -21.34 12.77
N VAL A 74 -9.13 -22.33 12.03
CA VAL A 74 -8.13 -22.12 10.95
C VAL A 74 -8.83 -22.17 9.60
N LEU A 75 -8.73 -21.08 8.85
CA LEU A 75 -9.24 -20.89 7.49
C LEU A 75 -8.07 -20.90 6.47
N CYS A 76 -8.42 -21.00 5.17
CA CYS A 76 -7.43 -21.08 4.11
C CYS A 76 -7.85 -20.33 2.84
N GLY A 77 -6.87 -19.85 2.10
CA GLY A 77 -7.03 -19.31 0.76
C GLY A 77 -7.77 -17.97 0.71
N MET A 78 -8.20 -17.61 -0.49
CA MET A 78 -8.93 -16.36 -0.73
C MET A 78 -10.30 -16.35 -0.04
N GLU A 79 -11.01 -17.47 -0.07
CA GLU A 79 -12.30 -17.58 0.61
C GLU A 79 -12.16 -17.35 2.11
N GLY A 80 -11.14 -17.93 2.74
CA GLY A 80 -10.82 -17.69 4.14
C GLY A 80 -10.49 -16.23 4.44
N LEU A 81 -9.74 -15.53 3.58
CA LEU A 81 -9.47 -14.09 3.75
C LEU A 81 -10.77 -13.27 3.66
N CYS A 82 -11.64 -13.60 2.71
CA CYS A 82 -12.93 -12.93 2.55
C CYS A 82 -13.85 -13.22 3.75
N GLU A 83 -13.85 -14.45 4.29
CA GLU A 83 -14.59 -14.78 5.51
C GLU A 83 -14.11 -13.95 6.70
N LEU A 84 -12.79 -13.79 6.89
CA LEU A 84 -12.25 -12.90 7.93
C LEU A 84 -12.71 -11.45 7.75
N ALA A 85 -12.72 -10.96 6.50
CA ALA A 85 -13.11 -9.59 6.20
C ALA A 85 -14.60 -9.30 6.47
N ARG A 86 -15.47 -10.34 6.40
CA ARG A 86 -16.90 -10.24 6.70
C ARG A 86 -17.23 -10.33 8.18
N LEU A 87 -16.28 -10.68 9.05
CA LEU A 87 -16.55 -10.77 10.48
C LEU A 87 -17.03 -9.41 11.01
N ASP A 88 -18.07 -9.43 11.83
CA ASP A 88 -18.55 -8.22 12.53
C ASP A 88 -17.44 -7.66 13.43
N CYS A 89 -16.85 -6.54 13.04
CA CYS A 89 -15.75 -5.89 13.75
C CYS A 89 -15.78 -4.37 13.51
N ASP A 90 -15.04 -3.62 14.31
CA ASP A 90 -14.97 -2.16 14.14
C ASP A 90 -14.10 -1.75 12.95
N ILE A 91 -13.01 -2.49 12.68
CA ILE A 91 -12.05 -2.15 11.61
C ILE A 91 -11.38 -3.42 11.06
N VAL A 92 -11.34 -3.52 9.73
CA VAL A 92 -10.49 -4.46 9.02
C VAL A 92 -9.22 -3.75 8.56
N VAL A 93 -8.08 -4.18 9.06
CA VAL A 93 -6.76 -3.71 8.60
C VAL A 93 -6.33 -4.58 7.42
N ASN A 94 -6.28 -4.00 6.22
CA ASN A 94 -5.76 -4.70 5.05
C ASN A 94 -4.29 -4.34 4.81
N SER A 95 -3.40 -5.26 5.16
CA SER A 95 -1.95 -5.14 5.02
C SER A 95 -1.32 -6.32 4.25
N VAL A 96 -2.10 -7.01 3.43
CA VAL A 96 -1.57 -7.99 2.47
C VAL A 96 -0.84 -7.28 1.34
N VAL A 97 -0.05 -8.00 0.58
CA VAL A 97 0.74 -7.44 -0.54
C VAL A 97 0.07 -7.78 -1.87
N GLY A 98 0.09 -6.82 -2.81
CA GLY A 98 -0.43 -7.01 -4.16
C GLY A 98 -1.96 -7.06 -4.24
N MET A 99 -2.47 -7.48 -5.39
CA MET A 99 -3.92 -7.49 -5.66
C MET A 99 -4.74 -8.48 -4.82
N VAL A 100 -4.09 -9.33 -4.02
CA VAL A 100 -4.77 -10.25 -3.06
C VAL A 100 -5.69 -9.49 -2.10
N GLY A 101 -5.39 -8.23 -1.80
CA GLY A 101 -6.18 -7.39 -0.91
C GLY A 101 -7.50 -6.87 -1.47
N LEU A 102 -7.71 -6.91 -2.80
CA LEU A 102 -8.88 -6.29 -3.45
C LEU A 102 -10.21 -6.95 -3.02
N LEU A 103 -10.33 -8.26 -3.19
CA LEU A 103 -11.56 -8.98 -2.81
C LEU A 103 -11.90 -8.85 -1.32
N PRO A 104 -10.97 -9.09 -0.37
CA PRO A 104 -11.25 -8.91 1.05
C PRO A 104 -11.64 -7.47 1.41
N THR A 105 -11.11 -6.45 0.71
CA THR A 105 -11.52 -5.05 0.93
C THR A 105 -12.98 -4.82 0.54
N LEU A 106 -13.40 -5.32 -0.64
CA LEU A 106 -14.80 -5.23 -1.08
C LEU A 106 -15.73 -5.97 -0.12
N GLU A 107 -15.34 -7.15 0.35
CA GLU A 107 -16.13 -7.93 1.30
C GLU A 107 -16.22 -7.27 2.69
N ALA A 108 -15.16 -6.60 3.17
CA ALA A 108 -15.19 -5.81 4.38
C ALA A 108 -16.18 -4.64 4.28
N ALA A 109 -16.14 -3.91 3.15
CA ALA A 109 -17.07 -2.81 2.89
C ALA A 109 -18.52 -3.28 2.85
N LYS A 110 -18.82 -4.37 2.11
CA LYS A 110 -20.18 -4.97 2.04
C LYS A 110 -20.69 -5.44 3.39
N ALA A 111 -19.80 -5.87 4.28
CA ALA A 111 -20.14 -6.27 5.65
C ALA A 111 -20.37 -5.09 6.60
N GLY A 112 -20.15 -3.85 6.16
CA GLY A 112 -20.30 -2.64 6.98
C GLY A 112 -19.11 -2.34 7.90
N ASN A 113 -17.97 -2.97 7.68
CA ASN A 113 -16.75 -2.75 8.47
C ASN A 113 -15.96 -1.55 7.96
N ASP A 114 -15.50 -0.66 8.86
CA ASP A 114 -14.52 0.36 8.50
C ASP A 114 -13.20 -0.31 8.06
N ILE A 115 -12.49 0.28 7.14
CA ILE A 115 -11.28 -0.28 6.54
C ILE A 115 -10.08 0.62 6.82
N ALA A 116 -9.03 0.06 7.41
CA ALA A 116 -7.72 0.69 7.53
C ALA A 116 -6.81 0.08 6.44
N LEU A 117 -6.58 0.84 5.36
CA LEU A 117 -5.95 0.34 4.14
C LEU A 117 -4.47 0.68 4.09
N ALA A 118 -3.62 -0.35 4.10
CA ALA A 118 -2.20 -0.26 3.81
C ALA A 118 -1.83 -0.82 2.44
N ASN A 119 -2.71 -1.65 1.85
CA ASN A 119 -2.54 -2.25 0.54
C ASN A 119 -2.97 -1.25 -0.55
N LYS A 120 -2.02 -0.48 -1.07
CA LYS A 120 -2.28 0.53 -2.11
C LYS A 120 -2.74 -0.08 -3.43
N GLU A 121 -2.30 -1.29 -3.74
CA GLU A 121 -2.65 -2.02 -4.96
C GLU A 121 -4.16 -2.25 -5.07
N THR A 122 -4.85 -2.33 -3.95
CA THR A 122 -6.33 -2.39 -3.90
C THR A 122 -6.98 -1.17 -4.56
N LEU A 123 -6.55 0.04 -4.23
CA LEU A 123 -7.08 1.27 -4.83
C LEU A 123 -6.52 1.53 -6.22
N VAL A 124 -5.27 1.20 -6.46
CA VAL A 124 -4.65 1.35 -7.78
C VAL A 124 -5.38 0.48 -8.81
N SER A 125 -5.58 -0.80 -8.50
CA SER A 125 -6.16 -1.73 -9.45
C SER A 125 -7.70 -1.76 -9.40
N GLY A 126 -8.29 -1.67 -8.20
CA GLY A 126 -9.74 -1.70 -8.01
C GLY A 126 -10.43 -0.36 -8.27
N GLY A 127 -9.68 0.75 -8.21
CA GLY A 127 -10.16 2.08 -8.59
C GLY A 127 -11.56 2.40 -8.08
N ASN A 128 -12.45 2.76 -9.01
CA ASN A 128 -13.83 3.13 -8.72
C ASN A 128 -14.64 2.02 -8.06
N LEU A 129 -14.38 0.74 -8.38
CA LEU A 129 -15.08 -0.37 -7.73
C LEU A 129 -14.95 -0.35 -6.21
N VAL A 130 -13.76 0.03 -5.70
CA VAL A 130 -13.52 0.10 -4.26
C VAL A 130 -14.16 1.35 -3.67
N THR A 131 -13.96 2.52 -4.29
CA THR A 131 -14.48 3.79 -3.76
C THR A 131 -16.01 3.85 -3.79
N GLU A 132 -16.63 3.32 -4.83
CA GLU A 132 -18.09 3.20 -4.95
C GLU A 132 -18.65 2.22 -3.91
N CYS A 133 -18.03 1.03 -3.74
CA CYS A 133 -18.45 0.05 -2.76
C CYS A 133 -18.37 0.63 -1.32
N VAL A 134 -17.29 1.33 -0.99
CA VAL A 134 -17.13 2.02 0.30
C VAL A 134 -18.21 3.08 0.52
N LYS A 135 -18.50 3.88 -0.50
CA LYS A 135 -19.53 4.92 -0.45
C LYS A 135 -20.94 4.33 -0.33
N GLU A 136 -21.25 3.29 -1.10
CA GLU A 136 -22.56 2.62 -1.09
C GLU A 136 -22.89 2.04 0.28
N HIS A 137 -21.90 1.45 0.96
CA HIS A 137 -22.09 0.84 2.28
C HIS A 137 -21.81 1.79 3.45
N GLY A 138 -21.44 3.04 3.16
CA GLY A 138 -21.25 4.08 4.18
C GLY A 138 -20.13 3.82 5.18
N VAL A 139 -19.16 2.98 4.82
CA VAL A 139 -17.99 2.66 5.65
C VAL A 139 -16.85 3.65 5.41
N LYS A 140 -15.93 3.75 6.38
CA LYS A 140 -14.75 4.61 6.25
C LYS A 140 -13.59 3.83 5.63
N LEU A 141 -12.91 4.47 4.70
CA LEU A 141 -11.63 4.02 4.15
C LEU A 141 -10.52 4.91 4.72
N LEU A 142 -9.78 4.38 5.70
CA LEU A 142 -8.78 5.12 6.47
C LEU A 142 -7.37 4.74 5.97
N PRO A 143 -6.57 5.69 5.46
CA PRO A 143 -5.26 5.38 4.90
C PRO A 143 -4.24 5.06 5.99
N ILE A 144 -3.47 3.98 5.78
CA ILE A 144 -2.30 3.63 6.57
C ILE A 144 -1.00 4.05 5.85
N ASP A 145 -0.99 4.09 4.51
CA ASP A 145 0.17 4.63 3.79
C ASP A 145 0.57 5.99 4.36
N SER A 146 1.87 6.22 4.63
CA SER A 146 2.33 7.37 5.40
C SER A 146 1.98 8.70 4.75
N GLU A 147 2.11 8.80 3.44
CA GLU A 147 1.82 9.99 2.67
C GLU A 147 0.32 10.28 2.62
N HIS A 148 -0.50 9.26 2.40
CA HIS A 148 -1.96 9.41 2.37
C HIS A 148 -2.53 9.70 3.75
N SER A 149 -1.99 9.07 4.79
CA SER A 149 -2.33 9.43 6.17
C SER A 149 -1.97 10.89 6.48
N ALA A 150 -0.85 11.39 5.96
CA ALA A 150 -0.45 12.77 6.12
C ALA A 150 -1.42 13.74 5.42
N ILE A 151 -1.79 13.46 4.17
CA ILE A 151 -2.80 14.25 3.43
C ILE A 151 -4.14 14.22 4.18
N PHE A 152 -4.60 13.05 4.60
CA PHE A 152 -5.81 12.89 5.39
C PHE A 152 -5.76 13.75 6.67
N GLN A 153 -4.63 13.78 7.37
CA GLN A 153 -4.43 14.61 8.56
C GLN A 153 -4.46 16.11 8.27
N CYS A 154 -3.90 16.54 7.14
CA CYS A 154 -3.98 17.94 6.70
C CYS A 154 -5.43 18.37 6.41
N LEU A 155 -6.24 17.45 5.87
CA LEU A 155 -7.64 17.70 5.54
C LEU A 155 -8.59 17.62 6.74
N MET A 156 -8.21 16.97 7.85
CA MET A 156 -9.08 16.84 9.05
C MET A 156 -9.55 18.18 9.61
N GLY A 157 -8.77 19.25 9.44
CA GLY A 157 -9.10 20.61 9.90
C GLY A 157 -9.64 21.54 8.81
N ALA A 158 -9.74 21.05 7.59
CA ALA A 158 -10.12 21.91 6.44
C ALA A 158 -11.62 22.23 6.36
N GLY A 159 -12.47 21.53 7.09
CA GLY A 159 -13.93 21.67 6.99
C GLY A 159 -14.43 21.29 5.60
N GLU A 160 -15.10 22.22 4.93
CA GLU A 160 -15.61 22.03 3.56
C GLU A 160 -14.61 22.44 2.46
N ASN A 161 -13.43 22.96 2.85
CA ASN A 161 -12.42 23.41 1.89
C ASN A 161 -11.78 22.21 1.20
N ARG A 162 -11.73 22.26 -0.13
CA ARG A 162 -11.05 21.26 -0.94
C ARG A 162 -9.59 21.64 -1.16
N PRO A 163 -8.71 20.66 -1.38
CA PRO A 163 -7.33 20.94 -1.74
C PRO A 163 -7.27 21.60 -3.13
N GLU A 164 -6.55 22.71 -3.25
CA GLU A 164 -6.12 23.22 -4.55
C GLU A 164 -5.08 22.28 -5.15
N LYS A 165 -4.10 21.84 -4.31
CA LYS A 165 -3.06 20.94 -4.70
C LYS A 165 -2.65 20.02 -3.55
N ILE A 166 -2.34 18.77 -3.86
CA ILE A 166 -1.67 17.81 -2.98
C ILE A 166 -0.18 17.81 -3.31
N LEU A 167 0.65 18.06 -2.30
CA LEU A 167 2.11 17.97 -2.39
C LEU A 167 2.54 16.61 -1.84
N LEU A 168 2.64 15.62 -2.73
CA LEU A 168 2.97 14.24 -2.39
C LEU A 168 4.48 14.09 -2.28
N THR A 169 5.01 13.90 -1.07
CA THR A 169 6.45 13.82 -0.86
C THR A 169 7.02 12.45 -1.22
N ALA A 170 8.27 12.41 -1.64
CA ALA A 170 9.02 11.21 -1.98
C ALA A 170 10.44 11.27 -1.38
N SER A 171 10.97 10.15 -0.89
CA SER A 171 12.39 10.08 -0.51
C SER A 171 13.34 10.19 -1.72
N GLY A 172 12.83 9.93 -2.92
CA GLY A 172 13.61 9.82 -4.15
C GLY A 172 14.37 8.51 -4.31
N GLY A 173 14.21 7.58 -3.35
CA GLY A 173 14.83 6.25 -3.38
C GLY A 173 16.37 6.26 -3.26
N PRO A 174 17.01 5.07 -3.41
CA PRO A 174 18.46 4.92 -3.32
C PRO A 174 19.22 5.54 -4.50
N PHE A 175 18.56 5.78 -5.63
CA PHE A 175 19.19 6.24 -6.87
C PHE A 175 18.91 7.71 -7.21
N TYR A 176 18.43 8.47 -6.23
CA TYR A 176 18.23 9.91 -6.42
C TYR A 176 19.48 10.61 -6.96
N GLY A 177 19.30 11.39 -8.03
CA GLY A 177 20.37 12.15 -8.71
C GLY A 177 21.20 11.34 -9.71
N LYS A 178 20.92 10.04 -9.91
CA LYS A 178 21.53 9.22 -10.95
C LYS A 178 20.77 9.38 -12.28
N ASN A 179 21.53 9.28 -13.37
CA ASN A 179 21.00 9.25 -14.73
C ASN A 179 20.85 7.80 -15.25
N THR A 180 20.23 7.63 -16.41
CA THR A 180 19.96 6.32 -17.05
C THR A 180 21.24 5.50 -17.25
N GLU A 181 22.35 6.11 -17.65
CA GLU A 181 23.61 5.39 -17.88
C GLU A 181 24.19 4.82 -16.57
N GLU A 182 24.08 5.56 -15.47
CA GLU A 182 24.52 5.11 -14.14
C GLU A 182 23.62 4.01 -13.57
N LEU A 183 22.38 3.88 -14.07
CA LEU A 183 21.44 2.83 -13.67
C LEU A 183 21.62 1.53 -14.45
N ARG A 184 22.37 1.54 -15.59
CA ARG A 184 22.73 0.32 -16.29
C ARG A 184 23.62 -0.54 -15.37
N GLY A 185 23.25 -1.76 -15.13
CA GLY A 185 24.03 -2.67 -14.29
C GLY A 185 23.87 -2.48 -12.77
N VAL A 186 22.87 -1.71 -12.33
CA VAL A 186 22.46 -1.66 -10.92
C VAL A 186 22.03 -3.05 -10.46
N THR A 187 22.57 -3.49 -9.33
CA THR A 187 22.27 -4.80 -8.75
C THR A 187 21.05 -4.76 -7.81
N VAL A 188 20.43 -5.91 -7.60
CA VAL A 188 19.34 -6.08 -6.63
C VAL A 188 19.76 -5.59 -5.25
N GLU A 189 20.98 -5.94 -4.81
CA GLU A 189 21.50 -5.50 -3.51
C GLU A 189 21.58 -3.98 -3.37
N GLN A 190 22.00 -3.28 -4.43
CA GLN A 190 22.06 -1.83 -4.45
C GLN A 190 20.66 -1.20 -4.41
N ALA A 191 19.71 -1.77 -5.15
CA ALA A 191 18.33 -1.29 -5.21
C ALA A 191 17.56 -1.50 -3.89
N LEU A 192 17.95 -2.51 -3.09
CA LEU A 192 17.35 -2.78 -1.78
C LEU A 192 17.85 -1.87 -0.64
N LYS A 193 18.83 -0.99 -0.88
CA LYS A 193 19.37 -0.07 0.13
C LYS A 193 18.57 1.24 0.20
N HIS A 194 17.38 1.20 0.83
CA HIS A 194 16.59 2.42 1.01
C HIS A 194 17.23 3.34 2.09
N PRO A 195 17.30 4.68 1.86
CA PRO A 195 18.01 5.59 2.75
C PRO A 195 17.36 5.78 4.13
N ASN A 196 16.03 5.76 4.24
CA ASN A 196 15.29 6.19 5.45
C ASN A 196 14.39 5.10 6.03
N TRP A 197 13.90 4.16 5.23
CA TRP A 197 12.89 3.18 5.63
C TRP A 197 13.43 1.76 5.57
N SER A 198 13.05 0.94 6.55
CA SER A 198 13.22 -0.52 6.49
C SER A 198 11.91 -1.15 6.02
N MET A 199 11.87 -1.60 4.77
CA MET A 199 10.66 -2.05 4.10
C MET A 199 10.84 -3.45 3.49
N GLY A 200 9.73 -4.03 3.01
CA GLY A 200 9.76 -5.26 2.22
C GLY A 200 10.48 -5.05 0.87
N ALA A 201 10.97 -6.15 0.28
CA ALA A 201 11.76 -6.09 -0.96
C ALA A 201 10.99 -5.42 -2.11
N LYS A 202 9.73 -5.81 -2.37
CA LYS A 202 8.91 -5.26 -3.47
C LYS A 202 8.80 -3.74 -3.38
N ILE A 203 8.34 -3.20 -2.26
CA ILE A 203 8.13 -1.75 -2.10
C ILE A 203 9.47 -0.98 -2.09
N THR A 204 10.58 -1.61 -1.70
CA THR A 204 11.92 -1.00 -1.79
C THR A 204 12.34 -0.82 -3.25
N ILE A 205 12.09 -1.81 -4.12
CA ILE A 205 12.32 -1.67 -5.57
C ILE A 205 11.37 -0.64 -6.17
N ASP A 206 10.09 -0.63 -5.78
CA ASP A 206 9.14 0.40 -6.22
C ASP A 206 9.60 1.81 -5.84
N SER A 207 10.20 1.98 -4.66
CA SER A 207 10.82 3.25 -4.27
C SER A 207 12.03 3.60 -5.12
N ALA A 208 12.86 2.60 -5.45
CA ALA A 208 14.06 2.78 -6.28
C ALA A 208 13.71 3.21 -7.72
N THR A 209 12.61 2.70 -8.29
CA THR A 209 12.11 3.02 -9.63
C THR A 209 11.18 4.24 -9.67
N LEU A 210 10.86 4.85 -8.54
CA LEU A 210 9.78 5.82 -8.34
C LEU A 210 8.38 5.28 -8.70
N MET A 211 8.23 3.97 -8.93
CA MET A 211 6.92 3.35 -9.11
C MET A 211 6.04 3.49 -7.88
N ASN A 212 6.62 3.33 -6.68
CA ASN A 212 5.89 3.55 -5.42
C ASN A 212 5.17 4.90 -5.42
N LYS A 213 5.86 5.96 -5.86
CA LYS A 213 5.27 7.30 -5.93
C LYS A 213 4.24 7.45 -7.04
N GLY A 214 4.40 6.69 -8.12
CA GLY A 214 3.38 6.57 -9.17
C GLY A 214 2.10 5.89 -8.65
N LEU A 215 2.23 4.78 -7.91
CA LEU A 215 1.08 4.10 -7.29
C LEU A 215 0.40 4.98 -6.25
N GLU A 216 1.16 5.68 -5.45
CA GLU A 216 0.65 6.61 -4.43
C GLU A 216 -0.06 7.82 -5.06
N LEU A 217 0.37 8.30 -6.23
CA LEU A 217 -0.36 9.33 -6.97
C LEU A 217 -1.76 8.81 -7.37
N ILE A 218 -1.84 7.58 -7.90
CA ILE A 218 -3.11 6.96 -8.26
C ILE A 218 -4.00 6.79 -7.01
N GLU A 219 -3.44 6.32 -5.91
CA GLU A 219 -4.14 6.16 -4.64
C GLU A 219 -4.67 7.50 -4.12
N ALA A 220 -3.87 8.58 -4.18
CA ALA A 220 -4.28 9.92 -3.74
C ALA A 220 -5.47 10.45 -4.56
N VAL A 221 -5.44 10.28 -5.88
CA VAL A 221 -6.55 10.64 -6.77
C VAL A 221 -7.86 9.94 -6.34
N ARG A 222 -7.79 8.64 -6.01
CA ARG A 222 -8.94 7.84 -5.60
C ARG A 222 -9.44 8.15 -4.18
N LEU A 223 -8.51 8.34 -3.23
CA LEU A 223 -8.87 8.58 -1.81
C LEU A 223 -9.44 9.97 -1.55
N PHE A 224 -8.91 10.99 -2.24
CA PHE A 224 -9.22 12.39 -1.94
C PHE A 224 -10.09 13.06 -3.00
N ASP A 225 -10.55 12.31 -4.01
CA ASP A 225 -11.43 12.80 -5.08
C ASP A 225 -10.85 14.07 -5.74
N VAL A 226 -9.58 13.98 -6.15
CA VAL A 226 -8.85 15.07 -6.83
C VAL A 226 -8.45 14.63 -8.23
N ARG A 227 -8.24 15.60 -9.13
CA ARG A 227 -7.71 15.31 -10.47
C ARG A 227 -6.21 14.99 -10.42
N PRO A 228 -5.69 14.17 -11.34
CA PRO A 228 -4.25 13.83 -11.39
C PRO A 228 -3.33 15.07 -11.42
N GLU A 229 -3.75 16.15 -12.07
CA GLU A 229 -2.99 17.40 -12.20
C GLU A 229 -2.88 18.16 -10.86
N GLN A 230 -3.76 17.90 -9.92
CA GLN A 230 -3.72 18.47 -8.57
C GLN A 230 -2.72 17.77 -7.65
N VAL A 231 -2.12 16.65 -8.09
CA VAL A 231 -1.11 15.92 -7.29
C VAL A 231 0.29 16.21 -7.83
N GLU A 232 1.03 17.02 -7.10
CA GLU A 232 2.43 17.36 -7.39
C GLU A 232 3.37 16.51 -6.55
N ILE A 233 4.34 15.84 -7.20
CA ILE A 233 5.36 15.03 -6.50
C ILE A 233 6.54 15.92 -6.15
N VAL A 234 6.91 15.91 -4.87
CA VAL A 234 8.00 16.69 -4.30
C VAL A 234 9.02 15.76 -3.66
N VAL A 235 10.26 15.74 -4.15
CA VAL A 235 11.31 14.94 -3.53
C VAL A 235 11.80 15.65 -2.26
N HIS A 236 11.65 14.97 -1.13
CA HIS A 236 12.06 15.40 0.20
C HIS A 236 12.90 14.29 0.87
N ARG A 237 14.22 14.42 0.74
CA ARG A 237 15.19 13.37 1.11
C ARG A 237 15.14 12.94 2.57
N GLN A 238 14.85 13.87 3.48
CA GLN A 238 14.83 13.62 4.92
C GLN A 238 13.62 12.81 5.38
N SER A 239 12.55 12.73 4.57
CA SER A 239 11.29 12.03 4.91
C SER A 239 10.72 12.43 6.29
N ILE A 240 10.81 13.73 6.62
CA ILE A 240 10.22 14.33 7.83
C ILE A 240 8.82 14.86 7.55
N ILE A 241 8.66 15.56 6.41
CA ILE A 241 7.34 15.90 5.88
C ILE A 241 6.85 14.68 5.09
N HIS A 242 5.74 14.11 5.52
CA HIS A 242 5.17 12.93 4.87
C HIS A 242 4.17 13.28 3.77
N SER A 243 3.69 14.47 3.66
CA SER A 243 3.01 15.15 2.55
C SER A 243 2.37 16.43 3.06
N ALA A 244 1.86 17.26 2.14
CA ALA A 244 1.20 18.51 2.45
C ALA A 244 0.02 18.76 1.51
N VAL A 245 -0.83 19.70 1.88
CA VAL A 245 -1.97 20.17 1.10
C VAL A 245 -1.87 21.68 0.98
N GLU A 246 -1.96 22.18 -0.26
CA GLU A 246 -2.09 23.61 -0.59
C GLU A 246 -3.58 23.93 -0.82
N PHE A 247 -4.04 25.01 -0.24
CA PHE A 247 -5.41 25.50 -0.36
C PHE A 247 -5.47 26.75 -1.25
N GLU A 248 -6.68 27.12 -1.72
CA GLU A 248 -6.91 28.27 -2.62
C GLU A 248 -6.34 29.60 -2.12
N ASP A 249 -6.24 29.78 -0.80
CA ASP A 249 -5.66 30.98 -0.18
C ASP A 249 -4.11 30.99 -0.20
N GLY A 250 -3.49 29.95 -0.77
CA GLY A 250 -2.05 29.77 -0.81
C GLY A 250 -1.45 29.19 0.48
N ALA A 251 -2.27 28.87 1.48
CA ALA A 251 -1.78 28.22 2.69
C ALA A 251 -1.38 26.76 2.41
N VAL A 252 -0.23 26.35 2.92
CA VAL A 252 0.24 24.95 2.85
C VAL A 252 0.25 24.34 4.24
N ILE A 253 -0.55 23.27 4.42
CA ILE A 253 -0.58 22.51 5.67
C ILE A 253 0.16 21.19 5.45
N ALA A 254 1.13 20.89 6.30
CA ALA A 254 1.96 19.69 6.20
C ALA A 254 1.93 18.85 7.49
N GLN A 255 1.95 17.54 7.34
CA GLN A 255 2.15 16.64 8.48
C GLN A 255 3.63 16.26 8.57
N LEU A 256 4.20 16.41 9.75
CA LEU A 256 5.57 16.05 10.07
C LEU A 256 5.60 14.91 11.09
N GLY A 257 6.56 14.00 10.93
CA GLY A 257 6.74 12.88 11.84
C GLY A 257 8.07 12.16 11.65
N THR A 258 8.38 11.24 12.55
CA THR A 258 9.44 10.26 12.34
C THR A 258 8.99 9.18 11.36
N ALA A 259 9.93 8.52 10.69
CA ALA A 259 9.64 7.40 9.77
C ALA A 259 9.23 6.14 10.56
N ASP A 260 8.00 6.13 11.07
CA ASP A 260 7.43 5.06 11.88
C ASP A 260 5.96 4.83 11.51
N MET A 261 5.68 3.66 10.93
CA MET A 261 4.33 3.31 10.47
C MET A 261 3.30 3.18 11.60
N ARG A 262 3.72 3.07 12.85
CA ARG A 262 2.80 3.06 14.00
C ARG A 262 2.05 4.38 14.17
N ILE A 263 2.57 5.48 13.61
CA ILE A 263 1.85 6.78 13.62
C ILE A 263 0.58 6.72 12.76
N PRO A 264 0.65 6.43 11.44
CA PRO A 264 -0.54 6.34 10.61
C PRO A 264 -1.44 5.15 10.99
N ILE A 265 -0.88 4.00 11.34
CA ILE A 265 -1.65 2.84 11.81
C ILE A 265 -2.50 3.22 13.02
N GLN A 266 -1.88 3.85 14.04
CA GLN A 266 -2.61 4.25 15.23
C GLN A 266 -3.72 5.24 14.91
N LEU A 267 -3.45 6.24 14.05
CA LEU A 267 -4.48 7.20 13.67
C LEU A 267 -5.67 6.49 13.00
N ALA A 268 -5.43 5.59 12.05
CA ALA A 268 -6.49 4.81 11.40
C ALA A 268 -7.31 4.01 12.43
N LEU A 269 -6.66 3.39 13.40
CA LEU A 269 -7.33 2.59 14.45
C LEU A 269 -8.06 3.43 15.50
N THR A 270 -7.67 4.68 15.73
CA THR A 270 -8.22 5.52 16.81
C THR A 270 -9.04 6.71 16.31
N TYR A 271 -9.09 6.93 15.00
CA TYR A 271 -9.80 8.06 14.39
C TYR A 271 -11.22 8.23 14.97
N PRO A 272 -11.65 9.46 15.29
CA PRO A 272 -10.94 10.73 15.06
C PRO A 272 -9.98 11.15 16.19
N ARG A 273 -9.77 10.33 17.22
CA ARG A 273 -8.97 10.67 18.41
C ARG A 273 -7.48 10.44 18.20
N ARG A 274 -6.65 11.32 18.75
CA ARG A 274 -5.21 11.13 18.86
C ARG A 274 -4.86 10.62 20.26
N LEU A 275 -4.29 9.42 20.32
CA LEU A 275 -3.88 8.78 21.55
C LEU A 275 -2.34 8.73 21.65
N PRO A 276 -1.77 8.44 22.83
CA PRO A 276 -0.32 8.20 22.97
C PRO A 276 0.17 7.14 21.99
N SER A 277 1.29 7.38 21.30
CA SER A 277 1.87 6.48 20.30
C SER A 277 3.14 5.82 20.82
N PRO A 278 3.44 4.57 20.46
CA PRO A 278 4.72 3.93 20.74
C PRO A 278 5.85 4.45 19.85
N ALA A 279 5.55 5.27 18.83
CA ALA A 279 6.53 5.86 17.95
C ALA A 279 7.38 6.93 18.64
N LYS A 280 8.65 7.06 18.19
CA LYS A 280 9.54 8.10 18.69
C LYS A 280 9.00 9.49 18.30
N LYS A 281 9.05 10.44 19.24
CA LYS A 281 8.66 11.82 18.96
C LYS A 281 9.68 12.52 18.06
N LEU A 282 9.18 13.30 17.10
CA LEU A 282 10.02 14.18 16.30
C LEU A 282 10.47 15.38 17.13
N LEU A 283 11.77 15.64 17.12
CA LEU A 283 12.38 16.83 17.72
C LEU A 283 12.87 17.74 16.60
N LEU A 284 12.20 18.88 16.40
CA LEU A 284 12.52 19.78 15.29
C LEU A 284 13.95 20.34 15.36
N PHE A 285 14.49 20.50 16.55
CA PHE A 285 15.88 20.95 16.73
C PHE A 285 16.91 19.95 16.18
N ASP A 286 16.57 18.66 16.13
CA ASP A 286 17.46 17.61 15.57
C ASP A 286 17.38 17.58 14.04
N VAL A 287 16.32 18.13 13.42
CA VAL A 287 16.11 18.13 11.98
C VAL A 287 16.98 19.15 11.27
N GLY A 288 17.09 20.34 11.84
CA GLY A 288 17.89 21.45 11.32
C GLY A 288 17.34 22.02 10.02
N GLN A 289 17.46 21.30 8.91
CA GLN A 289 17.09 21.77 7.56
C GLN A 289 16.21 20.78 6.84
N LEU A 290 15.22 21.28 6.08
CA LEU A 290 14.38 20.54 5.14
C LEU A 290 14.72 20.96 3.72
N THR A 291 14.83 20.00 2.81
CA THR A 291 15.18 20.25 1.40
C THR A 291 14.14 19.64 0.47
N PHE A 292 13.91 20.30 -0.66
CA PHE A 292 12.92 19.90 -1.64
C PHE A 292 13.50 20.01 -3.04
N SER A 293 13.12 19.08 -3.93
CA SER A 293 13.49 19.08 -5.34
C SER A 293 12.41 18.43 -6.20
N LYS A 294 12.52 18.60 -7.51
CA LYS A 294 11.62 17.94 -8.47
C LYS A 294 12.03 16.48 -8.69
N PRO A 295 11.09 15.58 -8.96
CA PRO A 295 11.41 14.24 -9.44
C PRO A 295 11.95 14.29 -10.87
N ASP A 296 12.68 13.24 -11.26
CA ASP A 296 13.18 13.04 -12.62
C ASP A 296 12.37 11.93 -13.31
N PRO A 297 11.29 12.27 -14.05
CA PRO A 297 10.48 11.27 -14.74
C PRO A 297 11.12 10.74 -16.02
N GLU A 298 12.17 11.37 -16.54
CA GLU A 298 12.87 10.93 -17.76
C GLU A 298 13.77 9.73 -17.43
N THR A 299 14.49 9.80 -16.33
CA THR A 299 15.31 8.68 -15.83
C THR A 299 14.44 7.57 -15.20
N PHE A 300 13.40 7.93 -14.44
CA PHE A 300 12.53 7.00 -13.72
C PHE A 300 11.18 6.83 -14.44
N THR A 301 11.20 6.11 -15.54
CA THR A 301 10.07 5.96 -16.49
C THR A 301 8.81 5.34 -15.88
N CYS A 302 8.93 4.53 -14.81
CA CYS A 302 7.78 3.97 -14.07
C CYS A 302 6.84 5.06 -13.56
N LEU A 303 7.37 6.19 -13.10
CA LEU A 303 6.56 7.33 -12.67
C LEU A 303 5.75 7.93 -13.84
N GLY A 304 6.35 8.05 -14.99
CA GLY A 304 5.69 8.53 -16.21
C GLY A 304 4.55 7.60 -16.65
N ALA A 305 4.80 6.29 -16.62
CA ALA A 305 3.79 5.27 -16.93
C ALA A 305 2.60 5.31 -15.98
N ALA A 306 2.84 5.44 -14.67
CA ALA A 306 1.76 5.55 -13.67
C ALA A 306 0.92 6.83 -13.85
N LYS A 307 1.56 7.98 -14.16
CA LYS A 307 0.85 9.22 -14.49
C LYS A 307 -0.03 9.07 -15.73
N ARG A 308 0.48 8.45 -16.79
CA ARG A 308 -0.31 8.15 -17.99
C ARG A 308 -1.49 7.22 -17.66
N ALA A 309 -1.26 6.17 -16.88
CA ALA A 309 -2.28 5.21 -16.51
C ALA A 309 -3.46 5.87 -15.78
N ILE A 310 -3.21 6.74 -14.78
CA ILE A 310 -4.29 7.43 -14.06
C ILE A 310 -5.01 8.44 -14.95
N SER A 311 -4.34 9.10 -15.88
CA SER A 311 -4.98 9.99 -16.86
C SER A 311 -5.85 9.23 -17.88
N MET A 312 -5.56 7.96 -18.14
CA MET A 312 -6.38 7.07 -18.97
C MET A 312 -7.56 6.49 -18.17
N GLU A 313 -7.40 6.33 -16.85
CA GLU A 313 -8.36 5.68 -15.96
C GLU A 313 -8.65 4.20 -16.31
N GLY A 314 -9.86 3.72 -16.05
CA GLY A 314 -10.30 2.36 -16.39
C GLY A 314 -9.35 1.27 -15.87
N SER A 315 -9.03 0.32 -16.75
CA SER A 315 -8.12 -0.80 -16.44
C SER A 315 -6.63 -0.46 -16.52
N ALA A 316 -6.25 0.75 -17.00
CA ALA A 316 -4.84 1.13 -17.20
C ALA A 316 -4.00 1.10 -15.91
N PRO A 317 -4.46 1.62 -14.75
CA PRO A 317 -3.72 1.50 -13.50
C PRO A 317 -3.49 0.04 -13.07
N CYS A 318 -4.46 -0.84 -13.28
CA CYS A 318 -4.31 -2.28 -13.01
C CYS A 318 -3.23 -2.91 -13.89
N ALA A 319 -3.21 -2.62 -15.19
CA ALA A 319 -2.20 -3.13 -16.11
C ALA A 319 -0.78 -2.72 -15.70
N VAL A 320 -0.59 -1.44 -15.36
CA VAL A 320 0.69 -0.88 -14.90
C VAL A 320 1.14 -1.51 -13.58
N ASN A 321 0.24 -1.65 -12.60
CA ASN A 321 0.57 -2.27 -11.31
C ASN A 321 0.96 -3.75 -11.48
N SER A 322 0.19 -4.50 -12.27
CA SER A 322 0.41 -5.94 -12.44
C SER A 322 1.71 -6.22 -13.21
N ALA A 323 2.00 -5.44 -14.24
CA ALA A 323 3.27 -5.51 -14.96
C ALA A 323 4.46 -5.18 -14.04
N ASN A 324 4.31 -4.17 -13.16
CA ASN A 324 5.32 -3.83 -12.18
C ASN A 324 5.55 -4.97 -11.18
N GLU A 325 4.50 -5.59 -10.66
CA GLU A 325 4.64 -6.73 -9.73
C GLU A 325 5.43 -7.88 -10.38
N ALA A 326 5.09 -8.24 -11.63
CA ALA A 326 5.78 -9.28 -12.39
C ALA A 326 7.25 -8.91 -12.69
N ALA A 327 7.50 -7.70 -13.17
CA ALA A 327 8.85 -7.24 -13.49
C ALA A 327 9.75 -7.13 -12.26
N VAL A 328 9.23 -6.61 -11.14
CA VAL A 328 9.96 -6.55 -9.88
C VAL A 328 10.33 -7.95 -9.38
N ALA A 329 9.42 -8.93 -9.52
CA ALA A 329 9.72 -10.31 -9.16
C ALA A 329 10.86 -10.90 -10.01
N LEU A 330 10.87 -10.66 -11.32
CA LEU A 330 11.96 -11.07 -12.22
C LEU A 330 13.29 -10.37 -11.88
N PHE A 331 13.24 -9.08 -11.58
CA PHE A 331 14.44 -8.33 -11.17
C PHE A 331 15.02 -8.88 -9.86
N LEU A 332 14.20 -9.12 -8.85
CA LEU A 332 14.62 -9.71 -7.57
C LEU A 332 15.21 -11.13 -7.74
N ALA A 333 14.74 -11.87 -8.75
CA ALA A 333 15.30 -13.15 -9.14
C ALA A 333 16.56 -13.05 -10.00
N GLY A 334 17.01 -11.85 -10.34
CA GLY A 334 18.19 -11.59 -11.18
C GLY A 334 18.02 -11.97 -12.65
N LYS A 335 16.77 -12.05 -13.15
CA LYS A 335 16.45 -12.44 -14.53
C LYS A 335 16.39 -11.28 -15.51
N ILE A 336 16.14 -10.07 -15.01
CA ILE A 336 16.10 -8.82 -15.79
C ILE A 336 16.93 -7.74 -15.11
N GLY A 337 17.31 -6.69 -15.86
CA GLY A 337 17.99 -5.52 -15.33
C GLY A 337 17.02 -4.52 -14.69
N PHE A 338 17.59 -3.54 -13.97
CA PHE A 338 16.80 -2.52 -13.26
C PHE A 338 15.94 -1.67 -14.22
N LEU A 339 16.48 -1.28 -15.35
CA LEU A 339 15.79 -0.45 -16.35
C LEU A 339 14.67 -1.21 -17.08
N ASP A 340 14.79 -2.55 -17.17
CA ASP A 340 13.77 -3.39 -17.80
C ASP A 340 12.43 -3.32 -17.08
N ILE A 341 12.43 -2.99 -15.77
CA ILE A 341 11.19 -2.78 -15.01
C ILE A 341 10.37 -1.65 -15.64
N GLY A 342 11.00 -0.52 -15.94
CA GLY A 342 10.31 0.60 -16.58
C GLY A 342 9.83 0.29 -18.00
N GLU A 343 10.60 -0.51 -18.75
CA GLU A 343 10.21 -0.99 -20.07
C GLU A 343 9.01 -1.95 -20.01
N ALA A 344 9.00 -2.86 -19.04
CA ALA A 344 7.89 -3.79 -18.82
C ALA A 344 6.60 -3.05 -18.49
N VAL A 345 6.67 -2.08 -17.56
CA VAL A 345 5.51 -1.29 -17.11
C VAL A 345 4.95 -0.43 -18.26
N SER A 346 5.81 0.28 -18.98
CA SER A 346 5.40 1.13 -20.09
C SER A 346 4.83 0.32 -21.25
N GLY A 347 5.46 -0.81 -21.58
CA GLY A 347 5.02 -1.67 -22.66
C GLY A 347 3.70 -2.38 -22.36
N ALA A 348 3.44 -2.77 -21.11
CA ALA A 348 2.16 -3.33 -20.71
C ALA A 348 1.02 -2.31 -20.86
N LEU A 349 1.26 -1.04 -20.49
CA LEU A 349 0.28 0.04 -20.66
C LEU A 349 -0.14 0.22 -22.12
N GLU A 350 0.78 -0.05 -23.08
CA GLU A 350 0.53 0.10 -24.53
C GLU A 350 -0.07 -1.17 -25.17
N SER A 351 0.20 -2.34 -24.58
CA SER A 351 -0.12 -3.64 -25.21
C SER A 351 -1.34 -4.33 -24.62
N VAL A 352 -1.61 -4.13 -23.34
CA VAL A 352 -2.78 -4.74 -22.67
C VAL A 352 -4.05 -4.02 -23.10
N LYS A 353 -5.09 -4.78 -23.39
CA LYS A 353 -6.40 -4.23 -23.81
C LYS A 353 -6.94 -3.28 -22.74
N PHE A 354 -7.19 -2.04 -23.15
CA PHE A 354 -7.81 -1.03 -22.31
C PHE A 354 -9.34 -1.24 -22.19
N ILE A 355 -9.87 -1.14 -20.96
CA ILE A 355 -11.30 -1.21 -20.63
C ILE A 355 -11.65 0.03 -19.81
N PRO A 356 -12.55 0.93 -20.31
CA PRO A 356 -12.84 2.21 -19.64
C PRO A 356 -13.54 2.04 -18.28
N GLU A 357 -14.50 1.12 -18.18
CA GLU A 357 -15.29 0.85 -16.98
C GLU A 357 -15.23 -0.66 -16.67
N PRO A 358 -14.10 -1.14 -16.12
CA PRO A 358 -13.90 -2.57 -15.93
C PRO A 358 -14.72 -3.09 -14.76
N THR A 359 -15.36 -4.23 -14.95
CA THR A 359 -15.91 -5.07 -13.88
C THR A 359 -14.76 -5.69 -13.06
N LEU A 360 -15.10 -6.25 -11.89
CA LEU A 360 -14.11 -6.97 -11.08
C LEU A 360 -13.42 -8.10 -11.86
N GLN A 361 -14.18 -8.87 -12.66
CA GLN A 361 -13.61 -9.95 -13.47
C GLN A 361 -12.65 -9.39 -14.52
N GLU A 362 -12.99 -8.31 -15.19
CA GLU A 362 -12.12 -7.66 -16.18
C GLU A 362 -10.86 -7.04 -15.55
N ILE A 363 -10.91 -6.60 -14.30
CA ILE A 363 -9.71 -6.21 -13.54
C ILE A 363 -8.80 -7.43 -13.31
N LEU A 364 -9.37 -8.57 -12.91
CA LEU A 364 -8.60 -9.81 -12.71
C LEU A 364 -8.02 -10.32 -14.04
N ASP A 365 -8.78 -10.24 -15.13
CA ASP A 365 -8.33 -10.62 -16.48
C ASP A 365 -7.22 -9.67 -16.98
N THR A 366 -7.33 -8.36 -16.69
CA THR A 366 -6.29 -7.36 -16.99
C THR A 366 -4.99 -7.67 -16.26
N LYS A 367 -5.07 -8.08 -14.99
CA LYS A 367 -3.90 -8.54 -14.22
C LYS A 367 -3.20 -9.68 -14.94
N VAL A 368 -3.95 -10.73 -15.30
CA VAL A 368 -3.38 -11.90 -15.99
C VAL A 368 -2.75 -11.50 -17.32
N ALA A 369 -3.43 -10.69 -18.12
CA ALA A 369 -2.91 -10.22 -19.41
C ALA A 369 -1.60 -9.41 -19.28
N ALA A 370 -1.48 -8.59 -18.23
CA ALA A 370 -0.26 -7.84 -17.96
C ALA A 370 0.90 -8.75 -17.50
N GLU A 371 0.63 -9.74 -16.67
CA GLU A 371 1.60 -10.76 -16.25
C GLU A 371 2.08 -11.59 -17.45
N GLU A 372 1.16 -12.03 -18.32
CA GLU A 372 1.47 -12.75 -19.56
C GLU A 372 2.32 -11.92 -20.53
N TYR A 373 2.02 -10.62 -20.68
CA TYR A 373 2.84 -9.71 -21.48
C TYR A 373 4.29 -9.66 -20.95
N VAL A 374 4.47 -9.49 -19.65
CA VAL A 374 5.81 -9.45 -19.04
C VAL A 374 6.52 -10.80 -19.23
N ALA A 375 5.82 -11.92 -19.00
CA ALA A 375 6.37 -13.26 -19.18
C ALA A 375 6.80 -13.52 -20.64
N ALA A 376 6.01 -13.10 -21.61
CA ALA A 376 6.31 -13.28 -23.03
C ALA A 376 7.53 -12.46 -23.47
N LYS A 377 7.72 -11.27 -22.91
CA LYS A 377 8.80 -10.34 -23.32
C LYS A 377 10.10 -10.57 -22.55
N PHE A 378 10.01 -10.88 -21.26
CA PHE A 378 11.16 -10.93 -20.34
C PHE A 378 11.41 -12.33 -19.73
N GLY A 379 10.55 -13.29 -19.99
CA GLY A 379 10.60 -14.64 -19.40
C GLY A 379 9.79 -14.80 -18.12
N THR A 380 9.83 -15.99 -17.56
CA THR A 380 9.12 -16.37 -16.32
C THR A 380 10.10 -16.58 -15.16
N LEU A 381 9.58 -16.60 -13.93
CA LEU A 381 10.33 -16.93 -12.69
C LEU A 381 10.91 -18.34 -12.69
#